data_f8d804f38adb1112a976bc07b658e6fb
#
_entry.id   f8d804f38adb1112a976bc07b658e6fb
#
_cell.length_a   1.000
_cell.length_b   1.000
_cell.length_c   1.000
_cell.angle_alpha   90.00
_cell.angle_beta   90.00
_cell.angle_gamma   90.00
#
_symmetry.space_group_name_H-M   'P 1'
#
loop_
_entity.id
_entity.type
_entity.pdbx_description
1 polymer ?
#
loop_
_entity_poly.entity_id
_entity_poly.type
_entity_poly.pdbx_seq_one_letter_code
_entity_poly.pdbx_strand_id
1 'polypeptide(L)'
;MVKHMRYVLGCLMAIFVILVLGYSTSQPSSTSDRIADAEEKQVDYGSAVKSVKEQEPQHMERRLSVKIGSKVFSASLQDTVTTEKFTELLPLEMAMRELNDNEKYCRLSQSLPTQDKNPGQIHAGDLMLYDGNTVVLFYRDFTTSYRYTPLGRIADTSGLMEALGSGDVPVVMSLEDN
;
A
#
# COMPACT_ATOMS: atom_id res chain seq x y z
N MET A 1 17.79 -44.07 3.82
CA MET A 1 18.83 -43.26 4.49
C MET A 1 19.23 -42.16 3.53
N VAL A 2 18.49 -41.04 3.52
CA VAL A 2 18.72 -39.88 2.63
C VAL A 2 18.80 -38.65 3.51
N LYS A 3 19.96 -37.98 3.48
CA LYS A 3 20.30 -36.80 4.29
C LYS A 3 19.58 -35.56 3.78
N HIS A 4 18.84 -34.92 4.68
CA HIS A 4 18.30 -33.57 4.45
C HIS A 4 19.45 -32.57 4.47
N MET A 5 19.71 -31.95 3.34
CA MET A 5 20.66 -30.85 3.23
C MET A 5 19.88 -29.54 3.34
N ARG A 6 19.95 -28.94 4.52
CA ARG A 6 19.38 -27.61 4.83
C ARG A 6 20.34 -26.54 4.32
N TYR A 7 19.97 -25.86 3.26
CA TYR A 7 20.69 -24.66 2.83
C TYR A 7 20.21 -23.47 3.65
N VAL A 8 21.03 -23.08 4.63
CA VAL A 8 20.91 -21.79 5.30
C VAL A 8 21.58 -20.75 4.39
N LEU A 9 20.80 -19.96 3.69
CA LEU A 9 21.31 -18.83 2.95
C LEU A 9 21.42 -17.63 3.89
N GLY A 10 22.65 -17.36 4.34
CA GLY A 10 22.98 -16.24 5.21
C GLY A 10 22.74 -14.91 4.52
N CYS A 11 21.91 -14.08 5.13
CA CYS A 11 21.72 -12.70 4.75
C CYS A 11 22.87 -11.86 5.31
N LEU A 12 23.72 -11.32 4.45
CA LEU A 12 24.77 -10.37 4.80
C LEU A 12 24.16 -9.05 5.26
N MET A 13 24.27 -8.79 6.54
CA MET A 13 23.98 -7.50 7.16
C MET A 13 25.13 -6.54 6.86
N ALA A 14 24.91 -5.60 5.98
CA ALA A 14 25.79 -4.43 5.86
C ALA A 14 25.38 -3.39 6.89
N ILE A 15 26.16 -3.27 7.96
CA ILE A 15 26.01 -2.22 8.98
C ILE A 15 26.62 -0.94 8.42
N PHE A 16 25.80 0.06 8.14
CA PHE A 16 26.25 1.43 7.91
C PHE A 16 26.13 2.23 9.21
N VAL A 17 27.29 2.49 9.82
CA VAL A 17 27.43 3.44 10.92
C VAL A 17 27.54 4.83 10.32
N ILE A 18 26.53 5.69 10.52
CA ILE A 18 26.63 7.12 10.21
C ILE A 18 26.85 7.88 11.49
N LEU A 19 28.02 8.51 11.54
CA LEU A 19 28.48 9.42 12.59
C LEU A 19 27.66 10.71 12.56
N VAL A 20 27.00 11.02 13.65
CA VAL A 20 26.31 12.29 13.86
C VAL A 20 27.34 13.31 14.35
N LEU A 21 27.67 14.30 13.53
CA LEU A 21 28.33 15.52 13.95
C LEU A 21 27.27 16.61 14.07
N GLY A 22 27.13 17.10 15.30
CA GLY A 22 26.23 18.16 15.65
C GLY A 22 26.69 19.53 15.12
N TYR A 23 25.72 20.34 14.72
CA TYR A 23 25.88 21.78 14.65
C TYR A 23 24.75 22.45 15.42
N SER A 24 25.17 23.08 16.52
CA SER A 24 24.45 24.08 17.31
C SER A 24 24.76 25.45 16.71
N THR A 25 23.76 26.32 16.53
CA THR A 25 23.84 27.78 16.78
C THR A 25 22.48 28.42 16.46
N SER A 26 21.85 28.88 17.49
CA SER A 26 21.64 30.27 17.96
C SER A 26 20.58 31.07 17.19
N GLN A 27 19.49 31.31 17.92
CA GLN A 27 18.58 32.45 17.67
C GLN A 27 19.28 33.79 17.92
N PRO A 28 18.73 34.88 17.38
CA PRO A 28 18.46 36.02 18.23
C PRO A 28 17.01 36.53 18.16
N SER A 29 16.69 37.10 19.29
CA SER A 29 15.51 37.71 19.82
C SER A 29 15.12 39.05 19.18
N SER A 30 13.79 39.30 19.22
CA SER A 30 13.13 40.58 19.57
C SER A 30 13.36 41.85 18.75
N THR A 31 12.29 42.48 18.31
CA THR A 31 11.86 43.76 18.90
C THR A 31 10.44 44.13 18.41
N SER A 32 9.64 44.52 19.37
CA SER A 32 8.38 45.26 19.36
C SER A 32 8.50 46.62 18.63
N ASP A 33 7.47 47.06 17.91
CA ASP A 33 6.64 48.19 18.27
C ASP A 33 5.82 48.77 17.07
N ARG A 34 4.59 49.16 17.45
CA ARG A 34 3.73 50.27 17.05
C ARG A 34 2.80 50.16 15.86
N ILE A 35 1.56 49.91 16.20
CA ILE A 35 0.34 50.75 16.14
C ILE A 35 0.31 51.80 15.01
N ALA A 36 -0.65 51.69 14.15
CA ALA A 36 -1.43 52.78 13.60
C ALA A 36 -2.79 52.28 13.09
N ASP A 37 -3.83 52.91 13.63
CA ASP A 37 -5.23 52.85 13.28
C ASP A 37 -5.48 53.09 11.77
N ALA A 38 -6.39 52.33 11.20
CA ALA A 38 -7.17 52.78 10.04
C ALA A 38 -8.52 52.05 9.97
N GLU A 39 -9.53 52.78 10.41
CA GLU A 39 -10.94 52.80 10.02
C GLU A 39 -11.56 51.56 9.35
N GLU A 40 -12.48 51.02 10.11
CA GLU A 40 -13.60 50.14 9.75
C GLU A 40 -14.46 50.78 8.66
N LYS A 41 -14.48 50.22 7.47
CA LYS A 41 -15.48 50.47 6.46
C LYS A 41 -16.31 49.23 6.24
N GLN A 42 -17.41 49.19 6.97
CA GLN A 42 -18.46 48.18 6.91
C GLN A 42 -19.11 48.28 5.51
N VAL A 43 -18.87 47.26 4.70
CA VAL A 43 -19.62 47.06 3.47
C VAL A 43 -20.59 45.93 3.69
N ASP A 44 -21.84 46.32 3.83
CA ASP A 44 -23.02 45.43 3.80
C ASP A 44 -23.07 44.70 2.44
N TYR A 45 -22.79 43.39 2.45
CA TYR A 45 -23.08 42.50 1.34
C TYR A 45 -24.27 41.61 1.72
N GLY A 46 -25.46 42.14 1.35
CA GLY A 46 -26.71 41.42 1.44
C GLY A 46 -26.66 40.05 0.78
N SER A 47 -26.99 39.12 1.58
CA SER A 47 -27.74 37.87 1.33
C SER A 47 -27.96 37.49 -0.13
N ALA A 48 -27.15 36.58 -0.64
CA ALA A 48 -27.53 35.56 -1.62
C ALA A 48 -26.48 34.44 -1.64
N VAL A 49 -26.25 33.77 -0.51
CA VAL A 49 -25.51 32.49 -0.54
C VAL A 49 -26.49 31.41 -0.99
N LYS A 50 -26.65 31.25 -2.31
CA LYS A 50 -27.14 30.01 -2.88
C LYS A 50 -26.22 28.90 -2.36
N SER A 51 -26.80 28.07 -1.54
CA SER A 51 -26.19 26.81 -1.10
C SER A 51 -25.82 26.00 -2.34
N VAL A 52 -24.62 26.19 -2.83
CA VAL A 52 -23.98 25.22 -3.72
C VAL A 52 -23.67 24.05 -2.78
N LYS A 53 -24.48 23.02 -2.83
CA LYS A 53 -24.08 21.71 -2.33
C LYS A 53 -22.80 21.35 -3.10
N GLU A 54 -21.67 21.53 -2.46
CA GLU A 54 -20.41 20.95 -2.85
C GLU A 54 -20.65 19.44 -2.87
N GLN A 55 -20.93 18.89 -4.04
CA GLN A 55 -20.87 17.45 -4.24
C GLN A 55 -19.39 17.13 -4.08
N GLU A 56 -19.04 16.59 -2.91
CA GLU A 56 -17.78 15.87 -2.76
C GLU A 56 -17.68 14.89 -3.96
N PRO A 57 -16.56 14.86 -4.68
CA PRO A 57 -16.38 13.89 -5.73
C PRO A 57 -16.59 12.53 -5.12
N GLN A 58 -17.64 11.81 -5.54
CA GLN A 58 -17.85 10.44 -5.14
C GLN A 58 -16.61 9.67 -5.60
N HIS A 59 -15.70 9.45 -4.68
CA HIS A 59 -14.53 8.63 -4.90
C HIS A 59 -15.03 7.20 -5.13
N MET A 60 -15.16 6.83 -6.41
CA MET A 60 -15.55 5.47 -6.77
C MET A 60 -14.44 4.54 -6.31
N GLU A 61 -14.75 3.75 -5.28
CA GLU A 61 -13.83 2.74 -4.75
C GLU A 61 -13.45 1.77 -5.88
N ARG A 62 -12.20 1.85 -6.34
CA ARG A 62 -11.72 0.93 -7.36
C ARG A 62 -11.60 -0.47 -6.77
N ARG A 63 -12.23 -1.42 -7.42
CA ARG A 63 -12.22 -2.82 -7.00
C ARG A 63 -11.43 -3.66 -7.99
N LEU A 64 -10.76 -4.66 -7.43
CA LEU A 64 -9.93 -5.60 -8.15
C LEU A 64 -10.57 -6.99 -8.08
N SER A 65 -10.81 -7.61 -9.23
CA SER A 65 -11.14 -9.00 -9.35
C SER A 65 -9.86 -9.84 -9.28
N VAL A 66 -9.79 -10.78 -8.34
CA VAL A 66 -8.68 -11.73 -8.16
C VAL A 66 -9.22 -13.13 -8.44
N LYS A 67 -8.96 -13.67 -9.63
CA LYS A 67 -9.40 -14.98 -10.05
C LYS A 67 -8.32 -16.02 -9.80
N ILE A 68 -8.69 -17.09 -9.08
CA ILE A 68 -7.85 -18.23 -8.72
C ILE A 68 -8.58 -19.51 -9.10
N GLY A 69 -8.15 -20.15 -10.16
CA GLY A 69 -8.91 -21.29 -10.73
C GLY A 69 -10.33 -20.89 -11.13
N SER A 70 -11.34 -21.51 -10.52
CA SER A 70 -12.77 -21.20 -10.74
C SER A 70 -13.33 -20.18 -9.74
N LYS A 71 -12.58 -19.80 -8.69
CA LYS A 71 -13.02 -18.84 -7.68
C LYS A 71 -12.59 -17.43 -8.06
N VAL A 72 -13.45 -16.47 -7.72
CA VAL A 72 -13.20 -15.03 -7.89
C VAL A 72 -13.38 -14.33 -6.55
N PHE A 73 -12.40 -13.52 -6.16
CA PHE A 73 -12.39 -12.72 -4.95
C PHE A 73 -12.36 -11.24 -5.33
N SER A 74 -13.10 -10.42 -4.61
CA SER A 74 -13.09 -8.98 -4.77
C SER A 74 -12.16 -8.34 -3.75
N ALA A 75 -11.26 -7.48 -4.21
CA ALA A 75 -10.38 -6.70 -3.35
C ALA A 75 -10.65 -5.20 -3.52
N SER A 76 -10.72 -4.46 -2.42
CA SER A 76 -10.67 -3.01 -2.44
C SER A 76 -9.23 -2.55 -2.67
N LEU A 77 -9.04 -1.52 -3.49
CA LEU A 77 -7.74 -0.94 -3.75
C LEU A 77 -7.53 0.33 -2.91
N GLN A 78 -6.29 0.56 -2.47
CA GLN A 78 -5.90 1.81 -1.83
C GLN A 78 -5.89 2.94 -2.86
N ASP A 79 -6.20 4.16 -2.42
CA ASP A 79 -6.08 5.35 -3.27
C ASP A 79 -4.69 5.96 -3.15
N THR A 80 -3.76 5.44 -3.93
CA THR A 80 -2.35 5.84 -3.93
C THR A 80 -1.78 5.87 -5.35
N VAL A 81 -0.71 6.62 -5.54
CA VAL A 81 0.04 6.63 -6.81
C VAL A 81 0.55 5.22 -7.17
N THR A 82 0.95 4.42 -6.17
CA THR A 82 1.37 3.03 -6.40
C THR A 82 0.26 2.20 -7.00
N THR A 83 -0.94 2.31 -6.43
CA THR A 83 -2.11 1.55 -6.88
C THR A 83 -2.60 2.04 -8.24
N GLU A 84 -2.55 3.34 -8.51
CA GLU A 84 -2.81 3.89 -9.85
C GLU A 84 -1.89 3.24 -10.88
N LYS A 85 -0.57 3.23 -10.64
CA LYS A 85 0.40 2.60 -11.53
C LYS A 85 0.26 1.08 -11.60
N PHE A 86 -0.16 0.43 -10.54
CA PHE A 86 -0.48 -0.99 -10.55
C PHE A 86 -1.68 -1.28 -11.46
N THR A 87 -2.74 -0.45 -11.42
CA THR A 87 -3.92 -0.66 -12.26
C THR A 87 -3.66 -0.44 -13.74
N GLU A 88 -2.66 0.35 -14.13
CA GLU A 88 -2.22 0.49 -15.53
C GLU A 88 -1.64 -0.81 -16.13
N LEU A 89 -1.25 -1.76 -15.27
CA LEU A 89 -0.70 -3.05 -15.70
C LEU A 89 -1.79 -4.12 -15.94
N LEU A 90 -3.03 -3.86 -15.49
CA LEU A 90 -4.12 -4.83 -15.56
C LEU A 90 -4.68 -4.96 -16.98
N PRO A 91 -5.14 -6.14 -17.40
CA PRO A 91 -5.16 -7.37 -16.63
C PRO A 91 -3.78 -8.03 -16.51
N LEU A 92 -3.49 -8.64 -15.34
CA LEU A 92 -2.28 -9.39 -15.08
C LEU A 92 -2.57 -10.87 -14.90
N GLU A 93 -1.88 -11.70 -15.66
CA GLU A 93 -1.83 -13.15 -15.44
C GLU A 93 -0.49 -13.50 -14.79
N MET A 94 -0.53 -14.03 -13.59
CA MET A 94 0.65 -14.27 -12.77
C MET A 94 0.72 -15.72 -12.30
N ALA A 95 1.88 -16.37 -12.46
CA ALA A 95 2.19 -17.59 -11.74
C ALA A 95 2.72 -17.20 -10.36
N MET A 96 1.85 -17.13 -9.38
CA MET A 96 2.23 -16.78 -8.00
C MET A 96 2.86 -17.98 -7.29
N ARG A 97 4.03 -17.74 -6.70
CA ARG A 97 4.83 -18.76 -6.03
C ARG A 97 4.50 -18.80 -4.55
N GLU A 98 4.56 -20.01 -4.00
CA GLU A 98 4.39 -20.24 -2.56
C GLU A 98 5.61 -19.75 -1.77
N LEU A 99 5.37 -19.13 -0.62
CA LEU A 99 6.41 -18.77 0.35
C LEU A 99 5.89 -18.90 1.79
N ASN A 100 6.63 -19.64 2.62
CA ASN A 100 6.47 -19.77 4.07
C ASN A 100 5.08 -20.24 4.56
N ASP A 101 4.25 -20.86 3.72
CA ASP A 101 2.88 -21.27 4.05
C ASP A 101 1.96 -20.11 4.52
N ASN A 102 2.24 -18.88 4.12
CA ASN A 102 1.45 -17.71 4.52
C ASN A 102 1.21 -16.69 3.40
N GLU A 103 1.93 -16.80 2.29
CA GLU A 103 1.82 -15.84 1.20
C GLU A 103 2.07 -16.46 -0.18
N LYS A 104 1.49 -15.85 -1.19
CA LYS A 104 1.83 -16.06 -2.60
C LYS A 104 2.43 -14.79 -3.17
N TYR A 105 3.49 -14.92 -3.96
CA TYR A 105 4.14 -13.75 -4.56
C TYR A 105 4.45 -13.94 -6.04
N CYS A 106 4.49 -12.84 -6.77
CA CYS A 106 4.97 -12.77 -8.14
C CYS A 106 5.72 -11.47 -8.39
N ARG A 107 6.84 -11.55 -9.12
CA ARG A 107 7.61 -10.38 -9.49
C ARG A 107 7.06 -9.77 -10.79
N LEU A 108 6.79 -8.46 -10.76
CA LEU A 108 6.45 -7.68 -11.93
C LEU A 108 7.67 -7.46 -12.82
N SER A 109 7.44 -7.20 -14.11
CA SER A 109 8.51 -6.87 -15.07
C SER A 109 9.11 -5.48 -14.88
N GLN A 110 8.43 -4.62 -14.12
CA GLN A 110 8.84 -3.24 -13.82
C GLN A 110 8.61 -2.89 -12.36
N SER A 111 9.32 -1.88 -11.88
CA SER A 111 9.10 -1.34 -10.54
C SER A 111 8.02 -0.26 -10.56
N LEU A 112 7.28 -0.19 -9.46
CA LEU A 112 6.25 0.81 -9.19
C LEU A 112 6.74 1.79 -8.12
N PRO A 113 6.18 3.00 -8.03
CA PRO A 113 6.41 3.89 -6.90
C PRO A 113 6.10 3.20 -5.57
N THR A 114 6.87 3.46 -4.52
CA THR A 114 6.68 2.82 -3.22
C THR A 114 6.35 3.83 -2.13
N GLN A 115 5.56 3.38 -1.14
CA GLN A 115 5.28 4.08 0.10
C GLN A 115 5.39 3.08 1.25
N ASP A 116 6.60 2.50 1.39
CA ASP A 116 6.84 1.38 2.29
C ASP A 116 6.56 1.72 3.75
N LYS A 117 5.74 0.91 4.38
CA LYS A 117 5.39 0.97 5.80
C LYS A 117 5.62 -0.40 6.43
N ASN A 118 5.98 -0.41 7.71
CA ASN A 118 5.91 -1.64 8.49
C ASN A 118 4.47 -1.80 8.99
N PRO A 119 3.72 -2.83 8.54
CA PRO A 119 2.34 -3.03 8.98
C PRO A 119 2.27 -3.58 10.42
N GLY A 120 3.37 -4.16 10.94
CA GLY A 120 3.39 -4.88 12.21
C GLY A 120 2.62 -6.19 12.16
N GLN A 121 1.35 -6.11 11.82
CA GLN A 121 0.43 -7.25 11.64
C GLN A 121 0.00 -7.36 10.18
N ILE A 122 0.11 -8.56 9.63
CA ILE A 122 -0.44 -8.96 8.33
C ILE A 122 -1.74 -9.74 8.56
N HIS A 123 -2.72 -9.53 7.71
CA HIS A 123 -3.96 -10.29 7.72
C HIS A 123 -4.18 -11.04 6.41
N ALA A 124 -4.88 -12.15 6.51
CA ALA A 124 -5.34 -12.86 5.32
C ALA A 124 -6.15 -11.91 4.41
N GLY A 125 -5.88 -11.96 3.11
CA GLY A 125 -6.47 -11.06 2.12
C GLY A 125 -5.66 -9.80 1.85
N ASP A 126 -4.65 -9.45 2.66
CA ASP A 126 -3.79 -8.31 2.37
C ASP A 126 -3.06 -8.51 1.04
N LEU A 127 -3.13 -7.48 0.18
CA LEU A 127 -2.43 -7.41 -1.10
C LEU A 127 -1.44 -6.26 -1.02
N MET A 128 -0.16 -6.58 -1.15
CA MET A 128 0.92 -5.63 -0.95
C MET A 128 1.98 -5.71 -2.03
N LEU A 129 2.80 -4.66 -2.13
CA LEU A 129 3.99 -4.61 -2.96
C LEU A 129 5.22 -4.66 -2.05
N TYR A 130 6.14 -5.58 -2.34
CA TYR A 130 7.43 -5.70 -1.68
C TYR A 130 8.54 -5.29 -2.64
N ASP A 131 9.53 -4.54 -2.15
CA ASP A 131 10.72 -4.11 -2.91
C ASP A 131 10.39 -3.48 -4.29
N GLY A 132 9.26 -2.76 -4.35
CA GLY A 132 8.82 -1.99 -5.52
C GLY A 132 8.35 -2.81 -6.72
N ASN A 133 8.55 -4.11 -6.78
CA ASN A 133 8.17 -4.91 -7.95
C ASN A 133 7.64 -6.32 -7.64
N THR A 134 7.43 -6.67 -6.39
CA THR A 134 6.93 -7.99 -6.02
C THR A 134 5.54 -7.87 -5.43
N VAL A 135 4.52 -8.32 -6.16
CA VAL A 135 3.14 -8.41 -5.66
C VAL A 135 3.05 -9.61 -4.73
N VAL A 136 2.50 -9.37 -3.53
CA VAL A 136 2.32 -10.38 -2.47
C VAL A 136 0.87 -10.42 -2.06
N LEU A 137 0.26 -11.60 -2.09
CA LEU A 137 -1.07 -11.89 -1.57
C LEU A 137 -0.94 -12.77 -0.34
N PHE A 138 -1.29 -12.23 0.81
CA PHE A 138 -1.25 -12.95 2.08
C PHE A 138 -2.54 -13.73 2.29
N TYR A 139 -2.42 -14.96 2.80
CA TYR A 139 -3.57 -15.81 3.07
C TYR A 139 -3.61 -16.37 4.50
N ARG A 140 -2.70 -15.88 5.37
CA ARG A 140 -2.71 -16.13 6.82
C ARG A 140 -2.34 -14.86 7.58
N ASP A 141 -2.79 -14.81 8.84
CA ASP A 141 -2.45 -13.75 9.77
C ASP A 141 -1.09 -14.06 10.44
N PHE A 142 -0.21 -13.07 10.51
CA PHE A 142 1.06 -13.16 11.25
C PHE A 142 1.66 -11.77 11.50
N THR A 143 2.65 -11.70 12.39
CA THR A 143 3.42 -10.47 12.64
C THR A 143 4.66 -10.42 11.77
N THR A 144 5.02 -9.23 11.30
CA THR A 144 6.19 -9.01 10.46
C THR A 144 6.96 -7.76 10.86
N SER A 145 8.28 -7.79 10.63
CA SER A 145 9.14 -6.60 10.68
C SER A 145 9.47 -6.05 9.30
N TYR A 146 9.08 -6.74 8.24
CA TYR A 146 9.30 -6.27 6.87
C TYR A 146 8.43 -5.05 6.55
N ARG A 147 8.85 -4.34 5.52
CA ARG A 147 8.15 -3.14 5.03
C ARG A 147 7.53 -3.46 3.68
N TYR A 148 6.31 -2.98 3.49
CA TYR A 148 5.54 -3.17 2.26
C TYR A 148 4.82 -1.88 1.89
N THR A 149 4.53 -1.71 0.62
CA THR A 149 3.58 -0.70 0.15
C THR A 149 2.20 -1.36 -0.03
N PRO A 150 1.16 -0.94 0.71
CA PRO A 150 -0.18 -1.50 0.56
C PRO A 150 -0.76 -1.22 -0.83
N LEU A 151 -1.32 -2.25 -1.47
CA LEU A 151 -2.07 -2.13 -2.73
C LEU A 151 -3.57 -2.21 -2.48
N GLY A 152 -4.00 -3.12 -1.59
CA GLY A 152 -5.42 -3.36 -1.35
C GLY A 152 -5.67 -4.51 -0.40
N ARG A 153 -6.94 -4.97 -0.35
CA ARG A 153 -7.33 -6.09 0.51
C ARG A 153 -8.57 -6.81 0.00
N ILE A 154 -8.54 -8.14 0.04
CA ILE A 154 -9.71 -9.01 -0.08
C ILE A 154 -10.41 -9.04 1.29
N ALA A 155 -11.64 -8.51 1.37
CA ALA A 155 -12.37 -8.46 2.64
C ALA A 155 -12.98 -9.82 3.02
N ASP A 156 -13.57 -10.52 2.04
CA ASP A 156 -14.08 -11.88 2.24
C ASP A 156 -13.04 -12.90 1.77
N THR A 157 -12.33 -13.47 2.73
CA THR A 157 -11.29 -14.49 2.50
C THR A 157 -11.82 -15.92 2.58
N SER A 158 -13.15 -16.11 2.60
CA SER A 158 -13.77 -17.43 2.65
C SER A 158 -13.37 -18.30 1.45
N GLY A 159 -12.60 -19.37 1.71
CA GLY A 159 -12.08 -20.27 0.69
C GLY A 159 -10.87 -19.72 -0.08
N LEU A 160 -10.24 -18.63 0.35
CA LEU A 160 -9.04 -18.09 -0.30
C LEU A 160 -7.86 -19.06 -0.15
N MET A 161 -7.62 -19.58 1.04
CA MET A 161 -6.54 -20.53 1.30
C MET A 161 -6.70 -21.82 0.49
N GLU A 162 -7.93 -22.36 0.39
CA GLU A 162 -8.21 -23.54 -0.43
C GLU A 162 -7.98 -23.27 -1.92
N ALA A 163 -8.37 -22.09 -2.41
CA ALA A 163 -8.18 -21.72 -3.81
C ALA A 163 -6.70 -21.57 -4.16
N LEU A 164 -5.91 -21.01 -3.27
CA LEU A 164 -4.47 -20.81 -3.44
C LEU A 164 -3.68 -22.12 -3.35
N GLY A 165 -4.15 -23.08 -2.55
CA GLY A 165 -3.47 -24.37 -2.36
C GLY A 165 -2.06 -24.24 -1.76
N SER A 166 -1.33 -25.36 -1.69
CA SER A 166 -0.01 -25.44 -1.07
C SER A 166 1.18 -25.21 -2.02
N GLY A 167 0.94 -25.11 -3.32
CA GLY A 167 1.97 -24.93 -4.34
C GLY A 167 1.86 -23.61 -5.09
N ASP A 168 2.62 -23.47 -6.16
CA ASP A 168 2.49 -22.34 -7.08
C ASP A 168 1.12 -22.39 -7.76
N VAL A 169 0.51 -21.23 -8.01
CA VAL A 169 -0.84 -21.12 -8.53
C VAL A 169 -0.98 -20.00 -9.56
N PRO A 170 -1.69 -20.23 -10.68
CA PRO A 170 -2.03 -19.15 -11.60
C PRO A 170 -3.12 -18.26 -10.99
N VAL A 171 -2.88 -16.96 -11.03
CA VAL A 171 -3.80 -15.91 -10.57
C VAL A 171 -3.97 -14.88 -11.66
N VAL A 172 -5.22 -14.50 -11.94
CA VAL A 172 -5.55 -13.41 -12.86
C VAL A 172 -6.12 -12.27 -12.07
N MET A 173 -5.55 -11.08 -12.22
CA MET A 173 -6.05 -9.84 -11.62
C MET A 173 -6.54 -8.89 -12.71
N SER A 174 -7.75 -8.35 -12.53
CA SER A 174 -8.36 -7.34 -13.43
C SER A 174 -9.16 -6.33 -12.62
N LEU A 175 -9.42 -5.15 -13.19
CA LEU A 175 -10.41 -4.26 -12.59
C LEU A 175 -11.80 -4.91 -12.67
N GLU A 176 -12.63 -4.69 -11.66
CA GLU A 176 -14.04 -5.04 -11.73
C GLU A 176 -14.76 -4.02 -12.61
N ASP A 177 -15.64 -4.51 -13.48
CA ASP A 177 -16.55 -3.64 -14.24
C ASP A 177 -17.58 -3.04 -13.27
N ASN A 178 -17.73 -1.71 -13.31
CA ASN A 178 -18.72 -0.97 -12.51
C ASN A 178 -20.11 -1.07 -13.15
#